data_108275c3e53a9bd99ee28e494d9bda76
#
_entry.id   108275c3e53a9bd99ee28e494d9bda76
#
_cell.length_a   1.000
_cell.length_b   1.000
_cell.length_c   1.000
_cell.angle_alpha   90.00
_cell.angle_beta   90.00
_cell.angle_gamma   90.00
#
_symmetry.space_group_name_H-M   'P 1'
#
loop_
_entity.id
_entity.type
_entity.pdbx_description
1 polymer ?
#
loop_
_entity_poly.entity_id
_entity_poly.type
_entity_poly.pdbx_seq_one_letter_code
_entity_poly.pdbx_strand_id
1 'polypeptide(L)'
;GGLAERRTKNHSKRMAAELDRAFFTLAESKAKAVTLATGVTDIEDVMEAAIQQIETTNNDWVDGVDRADIDLVLSTTAYGKLRKYVDVVDGGVGAEEAPLFHGVRVYSNTRQTADVIVMRHGSIGQPVSIDDYDAERIGLSNASAIELFYSYGTAAVTPDLIAKIVKLPVAAASTSGSGDSGTGTTGTDASTGGNS
;
A
#
# COMPACT_ATOMS: atom_id res chain seq x y z
N GLY A 1 25.41 29.46 7.78
CA GLY A 1 24.00 29.25 7.42
C GLY A 1 23.51 27.80 7.46
N GLY A 2 24.33 26.78 7.78
CA GLY A 2 23.90 25.42 7.56
C GLY A 2 23.13 24.70 8.69
N LEU A 3 23.30 25.10 9.96
CA LEU A 3 22.73 24.32 11.08
C LEU A 3 21.26 24.62 11.31
N ALA A 4 20.88 25.88 11.32
CA ALA A 4 19.47 26.29 11.48
C ALA A 4 18.61 25.76 10.34
N GLU A 5 19.07 25.88 9.10
CA GLU A 5 18.39 25.36 7.92
C GLU A 5 18.17 23.84 7.98
N ARG A 6 19.18 23.08 8.41
CA ARG A 6 19.04 21.62 8.61
C ARG A 6 18.02 21.28 9.69
N ARG A 7 17.96 22.04 10.77
CA ARG A 7 16.99 21.84 11.86
C ARG A 7 15.57 22.13 11.39
N THR A 8 15.35 23.25 10.72
CA THR A 8 14.05 23.61 10.13
C THR A 8 13.56 22.53 9.16
N LYS A 9 14.44 22.06 8.28
CA LYS A 9 14.11 20.97 7.35
C LYS A 9 13.76 19.66 8.09
N ASN A 10 14.42 19.37 9.20
CA ASN A 10 14.09 18.18 10.00
C ASN A 10 12.76 18.32 10.73
N HIS A 11 12.42 19.53 11.24
CA HIS A 11 11.11 19.80 11.84
C HIS A 11 9.99 19.63 10.83
N SER A 12 10.12 20.22 9.64
CA SER A 12 9.14 20.07 8.57
C SER A 12 8.92 18.59 8.16
N LYS A 13 10.00 17.81 8.09
CA LYS A 13 9.90 16.37 7.80
C LYS A 13 9.19 15.59 8.90
N ARG A 14 9.44 15.93 10.17
CA ARG A 14 8.76 15.28 11.31
C ARG A 14 7.30 15.62 11.34
N MET A 15 6.96 16.90 11.13
CA MET A 15 5.58 17.35 11.03
C MET A 15 4.84 16.63 9.91
N ALA A 16 5.40 16.62 8.69
CA ALA A 16 4.81 15.90 7.57
C ALA A 16 4.60 14.41 7.89
N ALA A 17 5.59 13.75 8.51
CA ALA A 17 5.48 12.35 8.88
C ALA A 17 4.39 12.07 9.94
N GLU A 18 4.16 13.00 10.84
CA GLU A 18 3.09 12.91 11.85
C GLU A 18 1.72 13.11 11.21
N LEU A 19 1.57 14.12 10.37
CA LEU A 19 0.35 14.37 9.62
C LEU A 19 -0.04 13.19 8.73
N ASP A 20 0.93 12.63 8.00
CA ASP A 20 0.72 11.43 7.19
C ASP A 20 0.26 10.24 8.02
N ARG A 21 0.89 10.00 9.19
CA ARG A 21 0.46 8.92 10.07
C ARG A 21 -0.96 9.10 10.55
N ALA A 22 -1.33 10.30 10.99
CA ALA A 22 -2.68 10.60 11.44
C ALA A 22 -3.69 10.38 10.32
N PHE A 23 -3.37 10.86 9.10
CA PHE A 23 -4.19 10.69 7.91
C PHE A 23 -4.42 9.21 7.57
N PHE A 24 -3.34 8.43 7.44
CA PHE A 24 -3.46 7.03 7.06
C PHE A 24 -4.02 6.14 8.17
N THR A 25 -3.77 6.45 9.43
CA THR A 25 -4.41 5.76 10.56
C THR A 25 -5.93 5.94 10.51
N LEU A 26 -6.40 7.17 10.25
CA LEU A 26 -7.83 7.41 10.08
C LEU A 26 -8.37 6.72 8.82
N ALA A 27 -7.68 6.84 7.69
CA ALA A 27 -8.06 6.18 6.45
C ALA A 27 -8.27 4.68 6.66
N GLU A 28 -7.29 4.01 7.26
CA GLU A 28 -7.37 2.57 7.56
C GLU A 28 -8.48 2.21 8.54
N SER A 29 -8.76 3.07 9.54
CA SER A 29 -9.82 2.83 10.51
C SER A 29 -11.22 2.91 9.92
N LYS A 30 -11.40 3.74 8.89
CA LYS A 30 -12.69 3.98 8.23
C LYS A 30 -12.88 3.16 6.96
N ALA A 31 -11.79 2.68 6.37
CA ALA A 31 -11.81 1.94 5.12
C ALA A 31 -12.57 0.62 5.23
N LYS A 32 -13.43 0.36 4.26
CA LYS A 32 -14.06 -0.94 4.05
C LYS A 32 -13.03 -1.93 3.49
N ALA A 33 -13.16 -3.20 3.86
CA ALA A 33 -12.34 -4.23 3.22
C ALA A 33 -12.74 -4.40 1.75
N VAL A 34 -11.76 -4.55 0.87
CA VAL A 34 -12.02 -4.90 -0.53
C VAL A 34 -12.45 -6.36 -0.62
N THR A 35 -13.54 -6.60 -1.33
CA THR A 35 -14.03 -7.95 -1.59
C THR A 35 -13.36 -8.49 -2.85
N LEU A 36 -12.49 -9.49 -2.67
CA LEU A 36 -11.85 -10.17 -3.78
C LEU A 36 -12.58 -11.48 -4.08
N ALA A 37 -12.71 -11.81 -5.37
CA ALA A 37 -13.22 -13.11 -5.76
C ALA A 37 -12.23 -14.22 -5.35
N THR A 38 -12.74 -15.43 -5.14
CA THR A 38 -11.92 -16.57 -4.73
C THR A 38 -10.86 -16.89 -5.79
N GLY A 39 -9.60 -16.99 -5.35
CA GLY A 39 -8.48 -17.35 -6.24
C GLY A 39 -7.84 -16.18 -6.97
N VAL A 40 -8.34 -14.97 -6.82
CA VAL A 40 -7.70 -13.76 -7.38
C VAL A 40 -6.43 -13.45 -6.60
N THR A 41 -5.29 -13.59 -7.28
CA THR A 41 -3.96 -13.33 -6.71
C THR A 41 -3.09 -12.47 -7.62
N ASP A 42 -3.51 -12.27 -8.87
CA ASP A 42 -2.82 -11.40 -9.80
C ASP A 42 -2.92 -9.94 -9.33
N ILE A 43 -1.81 -9.22 -9.42
CA ILE A 43 -1.73 -7.84 -8.91
C ILE A 43 -2.66 -6.88 -9.66
N GLU A 44 -2.82 -7.10 -10.97
CA GLU A 44 -3.72 -6.30 -11.81
C GLU A 44 -5.17 -6.47 -11.38
N ASP A 45 -5.62 -7.72 -11.30
CA ASP A 45 -7.00 -8.05 -10.92
C ASP A 45 -7.32 -7.57 -9.50
N VAL A 46 -6.36 -7.67 -8.58
CA VAL A 46 -6.50 -7.20 -7.20
C VAL A 46 -6.67 -5.68 -7.15
N MET A 47 -5.84 -4.94 -7.90
CA MET A 47 -5.94 -3.47 -7.95
C MET A 47 -7.21 -3.02 -8.65
N GLU A 48 -7.58 -3.69 -9.75
CA GLU A 48 -8.80 -3.39 -10.48
C GLU A 48 -10.05 -3.64 -9.62
N ALA A 49 -10.10 -4.74 -8.87
CA ALA A 49 -11.21 -5.00 -7.95
C ALA A 49 -11.32 -3.92 -6.85
N ALA A 50 -10.18 -3.43 -6.35
CA ALA A 50 -10.17 -2.35 -5.37
C ALA A 50 -10.71 -1.04 -5.95
N ILE A 51 -10.34 -0.70 -7.17
CA ILE A 51 -10.81 0.50 -7.89
C ILE A 51 -12.31 0.39 -8.15
N GLN A 52 -12.76 -0.74 -8.72
CA GLN A 52 -14.16 -0.98 -9.06
C GLN A 52 -15.08 -0.92 -7.83
N GLN A 53 -14.60 -1.33 -6.66
CA GLN A 53 -15.38 -1.20 -5.44
C GLN A 53 -15.73 0.25 -5.10
N ILE A 54 -14.85 1.19 -5.39
CA ILE A 54 -15.11 2.63 -5.20
C ILE A 54 -15.95 3.18 -6.37
N GLU A 55 -15.62 2.82 -7.62
CA GLU A 55 -16.38 3.26 -8.80
C GLU A 55 -17.86 2.91 -8.71
N THR A 56 -18.17 1.71 -8.21
CA THR A 56 -19.55 1.19 -8.15
C THR A 56 -20.26 1.52 -6.84
N THR A 57 -19.63 2.31 -5.95
CA THR A 57 -20.28 2.70 -4.70
C THR A 57 -21.50 3.57 -5.00
N ASN A 58 -22.66 3.09 -4.57
CA ASN A 58 -23.93 3.79 -4.68
C ASN A 58 -24.58 3.90 -3.31
N ASN A 59 -24.95 5.11 -2.91
CA ASN A 59 -25.67 5.41 -1.68
C ASN A 59 -26.52 6.68 -1.87
N ASP A 60 -27.20 7.15 -0.83
CA ASP A 60 -28.06 8.33 -0.88
C ASP A 60 -27.35 9.63 -1.34
N TRP A 61 -26.02 9.66 -1.35
CA TRP A 61 -25.19 10.84 -1.60
C TRP A 61 -24.29 10.70 -2.83
N VAL A 62 -24.02 9.47 -3.25
CA VAL A 62 -23.07 9.15 -4.32
C VAL A 62 -23.67 8.11 -5.23
N ASP A 63 -23.68 8.40 -6.53
CA ASP A 63 -24.10 7.49 -7.59
C ASP A 63 -22.89 7.18 -8.48
N GLY A 64 -22.00 6.34 -7.98
CA GLY A 64 -20.72 6.01 -8.60
C GLY A 64 -19.67 7.10 -8.43
N VAL A 65 -18.42 6.76 -8.77
CA VAL A 65 -17.27 7.67 -8.73
C VAL A 65 -16.49 7.51 -10.02
N ASP A 66 -16.19 8.62 -10.67
CA ASP A 66 -15.35 8.61 -11.87
C ASP A 66 -13.93 8.16 -11.53
N ARG A 67 -13.36 7.30 -12.36
CA ARG A 67 -12.02 6.73 -12.19
C ARG A 67 -10.93 7.80 -12.02
N ALA A 68 -11.05 8.92 -12.69
CA ALA A 68 -10.12 10.04 -12.58
C ALA A 68 -10.09 10.71 -11.19
N ASP A 69 -11.16 10.52 -10.39
CA ASP A 69 -11.29 11.06 -9.05
C ASP A 69 -10.84 10.06 -7.96
N ILE A 70 -10.35 8.89 -8.35
CA ILE A 70 -9.88 7.86 -7.44
C ILE A 70 -8.36 7.96 -7.30
N ASP A 71 -7.89 7.82 -6.08
CA ASP A 71 -6.49 7.74 -5.71
C ASP A 71 -6.18 6.35 -5.15
N LEU A 72 -5.11 5.72 -5.64
CA LEU A 72 -4.60 4.44 -5.21
C LEU A 72 -3.30 4.66 -4.42
N VAL A 73 -3.31 4.38 -3.13
CA VAL A 73 -2.15 4.56 -2.26
C VAL A 73 -1.63 3.20 -1.82
N LEU A 74 -0.39 2.91 -2.15
CA LEU A 74 0.23 1.61 -1.96
C LEU A 74 1.34 1.66 -0.92
N SER A 75 1.46 0.59 -0.13
CA SER A 75 2.67 0.36 0.66
C SER A 75 3.87 0.22 -0.28
N THR A 76 5.07 0.44 0.23
CA THR A 76 6.30 0.32 -0.57
C THR A 76 6.42 -1.06 -1.24
N THR A 77 6.00 -2.11 -0.53
CA THR A 77 6.02 -3.47 -1.05
C THR A 77 4.99 -3.68 -2.16
N ALA A 78 3.76 -3.20 -1.96
CA ALA A 78 2.69 -3.31 -2.96
C ALA A 78 3.02 -2.49 -4.21
N TYR A 79 3.56 -1.29 -4.02
CA TYR A 79 4.02 -0.45 -5.13
C TYR A 79 5.12 -1.11 -5.95
N GLY A 80 6.10 -1.74 -5.30
CA GLY A 80 7.15 -2.49 -5.99
C GLY A 80 6.62 -3.66 -6.83
N LYS A 81 5.60 -4.36 -6.33
CA LYS A 81 4.95 -5.44 -7.08
C LYS A 81 4.18 -4.90 -8.29
N LEU A 82 3.41 -3.83 -8.11
CA LEU A 82 2.68 -3.20 -9.20
C LEU A 82 3.63 -2.66 -10.27
N ARG A 83 4.72 -2.00 -9.85
CA ARG A 83 5.74 -1.49 -10.76
C ARG A 83 6.36 -2.60 -11.61
N LYS A 84 6.70 -3.71 -10.98
CA LYS A 84 7.24 -4.87 -11.70
C LYS A 84 6.25 -5.42 -12.73
N TYR A 85 4.96 -5.43 -12.42
CA TYR A 85 3.92 -5.83 -13.37
C TYR A 85 3.86 -4.87 -14.56
N VAL A 86 3.80 -3.57 -14.31
CA VAL A 86 3.76 -2.54 -15.38
C VAL A 86 5.00 -2.60 -16.27
N ASP A 87 6.19 -2.75 -15.68
CA ASP A 87 7.46 -2.85 -16.43
C ASP A 87 7.48 -4.08 -17.37
N VAL A 88 6.81 -5.17 -16.99
CA VAL A 88 6.71 -6.37 -17.85
C VAL A 88 5.71 -6.17 -18.98
N VAL A 89 4.57 -5.54 -18.71
CA VAL A 89 3.50 -5.36 -19.71
C VAL A 89 3.85 -4.27 -20.72
N ASP A 90 4.43 -3.16 -20.28
CA ASP A 90 4.80 -2.04 -21.15
C ASP A 90 6.14 -2.21 -21.89
N GLY A 91 6.77 -3.38 -21.78
CA GLY A 91 8.01 -3.66 -22.51
C GLY A 91 9.22 -2.83 -22.06
N GLY A 92 9.23 -2.36 -20.82
CA GLY A 92 10.38 -1.66 -20.23
C GLY A 92 10.59 -0.23 -20.74
N VAL A 93 9.60 0.39 -21.34
CA VAL A 93 9.64 1.83 -21.62
C VAL A 93 9.55 2.53 -20.26
N GLY A 94 10.70 2.90 -19.73
CA GLY A 94 10.86 3.53 -18.44
C GLY A 94 10.07 4.83 -18.35
N ALA A 95 8.83 4.74 -17.93
CA ALA A 95 8.12 5.89 -17.43
C ALA A 95 8.77 6.25 -16.08
N GLU A 96 9.60 7.27 -16.06
CA GLU A 96 10.15 7.87 -14.84
C GLU A 96 9.05 8.39 -13.92
N GLU A 97 7.84 8.47 -14.41
CA GLU A 97 6.64 8.82 -13.69
C GLU A 97 5.69 7.62 -13.74
N ALA A 98 5.46 6.98 -12.61
CA ALA A 98 4.40 6.00 -12.47
C ALA A 98 3.09 6.71 -12.12
N PRO A 99 2.40 7.25 -13.08
CA PRO A 99 1.40 8.21 -12.72
C PRO A 99 0.04 7.57 -12.68
N LEU A 100 -0.25 6.65 -13.58
CA LEU A 100 -1.60 6.14 -13.76
C LEU A 100 -1.58 4.62 -13.92
N PHE A 101 -2.36 3.94 -13.10
CA PHE A 101 -2.72 2.55 -13.32
C PHE A 101 -4.18 2.51 -13.78
N HIS A 102 -4.41 2.10 -15.03
CA HIS A 102 -5.74 2.07 -15.64
C HIS A 102 -6.54 3.38 -15.47
N GLY A 103 -5.86 4.53 -15.55
CA GLY A 103 -6.48 5.85 -15.39
C GLY A 103 -6.58 6.37 -13.97
N VAL A 104 -6.14 5.61 -12.96
CA VAL A 104 -6.14 5.98 -11.55
C VAL A 104 -4.76 6.44 -11.12
N ARG A 105 -4.68 7.51 -10.35
CA ARG A 105 -3.41 8.00 -9.79
C ARG A 105 -2.88 7.06 -8.72
N VAL A 106 -1.59 6.74 -8.83
CA VAL A 106 -0.91 5.82 -7.90
C VAL A 106 0.13 6.55 -7.08
N TYR A 107 0.07 6.35 -5.78
CA TYR A 107 1.01 6.90 -4.81
C TYR A 107 1.67 5.80 -4.01
N SER A 108 2.96 5.96 -3.69
CA SER A 108 3.67 5.11 -2.74
C SER A 108 3.79 5.81 -1.39
N ASN A 109 3.50 5.08 -0.33
CA ASN A 109 3.57 5.60 1.03
C ASN A 109 4.22 4.62 2.00
N THR A 110 5.01 5.15 2.93
CA THR A 110 5.69 4.38 3.98
C THR A 110 5.01 4.47 5.35
N ARG A 111 3.92 5.24 5.46
CA ARG A 111 3.25 5.55 6.74
C ARG A 111 2.00 4.73 7.00
N GLN A 112 1.50 4.03 5.98
CA GLN A 112 0.36 3.12 6.10
C GLN A 112 0.78 1.71 6.51
N THR A 113 -0.13 0.96 7.11
CA THR A 113 0.06 -0.45 7.50
C THR A 113 -0.60 -1.41 6.51
N ALA A 114 -1.70 -0.99 5.88
CA ALA A 114 -2.34 -1.75 4.81
C ALA A 114 -1.49 -1.72 3.54
N ASP A 115 -1.52 -2.80 2.77
CA ASP A 115 -0.80 -2.86 1.49
C ASP A 115 -1.42 -1.94 0.44
N VAL A 116 -2.76 -1.81 0.45
CA VAL A 116 -3.50 -0.98 -0.50
C VAL A 116 -4.56 -0.17 0.23
N ILE A 117 -4.61 1.12 -0.06
CA ILE A 117 -5.72 2.00 0.27
C ILE A 117 -6.20 2.62 -1.04
N VAL A 118 -7.47 2.53 -1.32
CA VAL A 118 -8.10 3.17 -2.47
C VAL A 118 -9.20 4.10 -1.95
N MET A 119 -9.23 5.32 -2.45
CA MET A 119 -10.21 6.30 -1.98
C MET A 119 -10.55 7.32 -3.08
N ARG A 120 -11.73 7.90 -3.00
CA ARG A 120 -12.03 9.09 -3.79
C ARG A 120 -11.19 10.26 -3.27
N HIS A 121 -10.68 11.06 -4.18
CA HIS A 121 -9.97 12.29 -3.83
C HIS A 121 -10.83 13.18 -2.93
N GLY A 122 -10.27 13.66 -1.82
CA GLY A 122 -11.00 14.48 -0.85
C GLY A 122 -11.89 13.72 0.14
N SER A 123 -11.83 12.37 0.19
CA SER A 123 -12.60 11.59 1.19
C SER A 123 -12.15 11.84 2.62
N ILE A 124 -10.97 12.37 2.82
CA ILE A 124 -10.43 12.75 4.13
C ILE A 124 -10.01 14.23 4.10
N GLY A 125 -10.48 14.98 5.06
CA GLY A 125 -10.04 16.35 5.31
C GLY A 125 -9.04 16.40 6.44
N GLN A 126 -7.91 17.10 6.23
CA GLN A 126 -6.89 17.31 7.25
C GLN A 126 -6.46 18.79 7.27
N PRO A 127 -7.24 19.67 7.89
CA PRO A 127 -6.83 21.04 8.10
C PRO A 127 -5.63 21.10 9.05
N VAL A 128 -4.65 21.94 8.72
CA VAL A 128 -3.44 22.16 9.52
C VAL A 128 -3.29 23.65 9.73
N SER A 129 -3.06 24.07 10.97
CA SER A 129 -2.69 25.43 11.34
C SER A 129 -1.29 25.42 11.95
N ILE A 130 -0.44 26.32 11.50
CA ILE A 130 0.84 26.59 12.15
C ILE A 130 0.57 27.75 13.11
N ASP A 131 0.63 27.46 14.40
CA ASP A 131 0.23 28.41 15.43
C ASP A 131 1.40 29.33 15.79
N ASP A 132 2.62 28.79 15.92
CA ASP A 132 3.80 29.57 16.21
C ASP A 132 5.09 28.86 15.73
N TYR A 133 6.07 29.70 15.38
CA TYR A 133 7.42 29.23 15.06
C TYR A 133 8.41 30.18 15.71
N ASP A 134 8.90 29.81 16.88
CA ASP A 134 9.79 30.66 17.70
C ASP A 134 11.22 30.12 17.75
N ALA A 135 12.15 31.04 17.88
CA ALA A 135 13.58 30.77 18.04
C ALA A 135 14.10 31.52 19.25
N GLU A 136 14.15 30.86 20.40
CA GLU A 136 14.62 31.41 21.63
C GLU A 136 16.09 31.05 21.91
N ARG A 137 16.84 32.03 22.45
CA ARG A 137 18.20 31.77 22.92
C ARG A 137 18.14 31.15 24.30
N ILE A 138 18.73 29.97 24.45
CA ILE A 138 18.83 29.31 25.77
C ILE A 138 19.77 30.10 26.67
N GLY A 139 19.25 30.64 27.80
CA GLY A 139 20.03 31.37 28.79
C GLY A 139 21.21 30.54 29.31
N LEU A 140 22.34 31.14 29.51
CA LEU A 140 23.60 30.52 30.00
C LEU A 140 24.23 29.49 29.04
N SER A 141 23.72 29.40 27.83
CA SER A 141 24.24 28.49 26.80
C SER A 141 24.45 29.27 25.50
N ASN A 142 25.43 28.83 24.70
CA ASN A 142 25.62 29.36 23.35
C ASN A 142 24.74 28.65 22.31
N ALA A 143 23.55 28.20 22.74
CA ALA A 143 22.59 27.44 21.94
C ALA A 143 21.29 28.23 21.79
N SER A 144 20.57 27.98 20.68
CA SER A 144 19.22 28.46 20.43
C SER A 144 18.26 27.29 20.33
N ALA A 145 17.11 27.39 20.99
CA ALA A 145 16.00 26.47 20.80
C ALA A 145 15.14 26.98 19.65
N ILE A 146 14.67 26.06 18.80
CA ILE A 146 13.71 26.36 17.75
C ILE A 146 12.50 25.48 18.03
N GLU A 147 11.35 26.12 18.23
CA GLU A 147 10.09 25.47 18.54
C GLU A 147 9.09 25.72 17.41
N LEU A 148 8.33 24.69 17.05
CA LEU A 148 7.26 24.77 16.08
C LEU A 148 5.99 24.24 16.73
N PHE A 149 5.01 25.11 16.88
CA PHE A 149 3.68 24.77 17.36
C PHE A 149 2.72 24.71 16.18
N TYR A 150 2.01 23.61 16.05
CA TYR A 150 0.99 23.43 15.03
C TYR A 150 -0.17 22.61 15.59
N SER A 151 -1.34 22.88 15.08
CA SER A 151 -2.54 22.13 15.37
C SER A 151 -3.12 21.56 14.09
N TYR A 152 -3.70 20.37 14.17
CA TYR A 152 -4.35 19.74 13.04
C TYR A 152 -5.55 18.91 13.48
N GLY A 153 -6.48 18.76 12.56
CA GLY A 153 -7.58 17.81 12.70
C GLY A 153 -7.58 16.84 11.53
N THR A 154 -8.08 15.64 11.73
CA THR A 154 -8.25 14.68 10.64
C THR A 154 -9.64 14.08 10.73
N ALA A 155 -10.43 14.19 9.68
CA ALA A 155 -11.80 13.68 9.63
C ALA A 155 -12.09 13.02 8.28
N ALA A 156 -12.80 11.89 8.33
CA ALA A 156 -13.34 11.27 7.13
C ALA A 156 -14.62 11.99 6.72
N VAL A 157 -14.60 12.59 5.54
CA VAL A 157 -15.74 13.33 4.97
C VAL A 157 -16.71 12.34 4.31
N THR A 158 -16.15 11.39 3.55
CA THR A 158 -16.92 10.35 2.86
C THR A 158 -16.31 8.97 3.15
N PRO A 159 -16.57 8.39 4.34
CA PRO A 159 -15.98 7.13 4.75
C PRO A 159 -16.36 5.95 3.86
N ASP A 160 -17.53 6.01 3.21
CA ASP A 160 -17.99 4.96 2.28
C ASP A 160 -17.14 4.87 1.00
N LEU A 161 -16.40 5.92 0.69
CA LEU A 161 -15.53 6.00 -0.48
C LEU A 161 -14.06 5.75 -0.13
N ILE A 162 -13.81 4.97 0.91
CA ILE A 162 -12.48 4.53 1.30
C ILE A 162 -12.51 3.01 1.45
N ALA A 163 -11.62 2.31 0.74
CA ALA A 163 -11.47 0.88 0.86
C ALA A 163 -9.99 0.50 1.04
N LYS A 164 -9.75 -0.70 1.60
CA LYS A 164 -8.39 -1.18 1.85
C LYS A 164 -8.24 -2.67 1.59
N ILE A 165 -7.01 -3.05 1.26
CA ILE A 165 -6.53 -4.42 1.33
C ILE A 165 -5.40 -4.43 2.37
N VAL A 166 -5.60 -5.14 3.47
CA VAL A 166 -4.63 -5.17 4.56
C VAL A 166 -3.35 -5.84 4.11
N LYS A 167 -3.47 -6.99 3.41
CA LYS A 167 -2.36 -7.72 2.80
C LYS A 167 -2.74 -8.20 1.41
N LEU A 168 -1.84 -8.00 0.46
CA LEU A 168 -2.00 -8.54 -0.88
C LEU A 168 -2.06 -10.06 -0.83
N PRO A 169 -3.00 -10.68 -1.55
CA PRO A 169 -3.03 -12.12 -1.66
C PRO A 169 -1.71 -12.64 -2.27
N VAL A 170 -1.30 -13.80 -1.82
CA VAL A 170 -0.16 -14.54 -2.40
C VAL A 170 -0.70 -15.78 -3.08
N ALA A 171 -0.19 -16.09 -4.26
CA ALA A 171 -0.48 -17.37 -4.90
C ALA A 171 -0.07 -18.49 -3.94
N ALA A 172 -0.95 -19.46 -3.71
CA ALA A 172 -0.59 -20.64 -2.96
C ALA A 172 0.62 -21.28 -3.65
N ALA A 173 1.70 -21.50 -2.89
CA ALA A 173 2.83 -22.23 -3.41
C ALA A 173 2.33 -23.59 -3.87
N SER A 174 2.40 -23.86 -5.17
CA SER A 174 2.14 -25.19 -5.69
C SER A 174 3.21 -26.10 -5.10
N THR A 175 2.84 -26.88 -4.10
CA THR A 175 3.64 -28.00 -3.62
C THR A 175 3.63 -29.03 -4.74
N SER A 176 4.57 -28.91 -5.67
CA SER A 176 4.88 -30.02 -6.58
C SER A 176 5.50 -31.09 -5.71
N GLY A 177 4.63 -31.95 -5.15
CA GLY A 177 5.02 -33.21 -4.57
C GLY A 177 5.60 -34.06 -5.68
N SER A 178 6.93 -34.12 -5.75
CA SER A 178 7.64 -35.13 -6.48
C SER A 178 7.32 -36.47 -5.80
N GLY A 179 6.27 -37.13 -6.29
CA GLY A 179 5.99 -38.50 -5.97
C GLY A 179 7.00 -39.37 -6.71
N ASP A 180 8.13 -39.64 -6.08
CA ASP A 180 9.02 -40.73 -6.46
C ASP A 180 8.33 -42.04 -6.12
N SER A 181 7.63 -42.62 -7.08
CA SER A 181 7.15 -43.99 -7.02
C SER A 181 8.23 -44.92 -7.57
N GLY A 182 9.20 -45.21 -6.72
CA GLY A 182 10.14 -46.30 -6.94
C GLY A 182 9.43 -47.66 -6.92
N THR A 183 9.08 -48.18 -8.07
CA THR A 183 8.63 -49.58 -8.21
C THR A 183 9.84 -50.47 -8.17
N GLY A 184 10.17 -50.99 -7.00
CA GLY A 184 11.14 -52.04 -6.82
C GLY A 184 10.56 -53.37 -7.26
N THR A 185 10.97 -53.86 -8.43
CA THR A 185 10.69 -55.21 -8.88
C THR A 185 11.70 -56.16 -8.24
N THR A 186 11.28 -56.89 -7.22
CA THR A 186 12.02 -58.02 -6.69
C THR A 186 11.81 -59.25 -7.59
N GLY A 187 12.81 -59.55 -8.41
CA GLY A 187 12.92 -60.83 -9.10
C GLY A 187 13.27 -61.94 -8.12
N THR A 188 12.39 -62.92 -7.99
CA THR A 188 12.65 -64.12 -7.22
C THR A 188 12.98 -65.23 -8.24
N ASP A 189 14.27 -65.56 -8.37
CA ASP A 189 14.74 -66.72 -9.03
C ASP A 189 14.52 -68.00 -8.13
N ALA A 190 13.65 -68.83 -8.48
CA ALA A 190 13.52 -70.18 -7.92
C ALA A 190 14.07 -71.23 -8.90
N SER A 191 15.31 -71.56 -8.67
CA SER A 191 15.92 -72.77 -9.24
C SER A 191 15.38 -74.02 -8.53
N THR A 192 14.72 -74.92 -9.26
CA THR A 192 14.48 -76.30 -8.77
C THR A 192 15.07 -77.23 -9.73
N GLY A 193 16.19 -77.81 -9.35
CA GLY A 193 16.71 -79.01 -9.94
C GLY A 193 15.92 -80.24 -9.44
N GLY A 194 15.65 -81.19 -10.28
CA GLY A 194 15.00 -82.41 -9.97
C GLY A 194 15.38 -83.53 -10.95
N ASN A 195 16.09 -84.36 -10.42
CA ASN A 195 16.73 -85.55 -10.87
C ASN A 195 15.76 -86.68 -11.31
N SER A 196 16.13 -87.47 -12.28
CA SER A 196 15.96 -88.88 -12.59
C SER A 196 15.56 -89.15 -13.98
#